data_90f40220601b42ad4f97fcdb4558346a
#
_entry.id   90f40220601b42ad4f97fcdb4558346a
#
_cell.length_a   1.000
_cell.length_b   1.000
_cell.length_c   1.000
_cell.angle_alpha   90.00
_cell.angle_beta   90.00
_cell.angle_gamma   90.00
#
_symmetry.space_group_name_H-M   'P 1'
#
loop_
_entity.id
_entity.type
_entity.pdbx_description
1 polymer ?
#
loop_
_entity_poly.entity_id
_entity_poly.type
_entity_poly.pdbx_seq_one_letter_code
_entity_poly.pdbx_strand_id
1 'polypeptide(L)' 'MPTLVDSIALVELGEALWRVTRPDGDVLGYVEAFSTPAGPKYRAKRMLALQRRFVPIGEFWVMNDAVDCFR' A
#
# COMPACT_ATOMS: atom_id res chain seq x y z
N MET A 1 -0.80 27.33 -3.44
CA MET A 1 -1.65 26.15 -3.26
C MET A 1 -0.90 24.89 -3.64
N PRO A 2 -0.68 23.99 -2.72
CA PRO A 2 0.04 22.77 -3.07
C PRO A 2 -0.77 21.92 -4.02
N THR A 3 -0.08 21.31 -4.94
CA THR A 3 -0.67 20.32 -5.82
C THR A 3 -0.46 18.97 -5.19
N LEU A 4 -1.52 18.24 -5.04
CA LEU A 4 -1.47 16.93 -4.40
C LEU A 4 -1.61 15.80 -5.43
N VAL A 5 -0.88 15.94 -6.53
CA VAL A 5 -0.96 14.99 -7.64
C VAL A 5 -0.65 13.57 -7.19
N ASP A 6 0.35 13.46 -6.31
CA ASP A 6 0.78 12.16 -5.80
C ASP A 6 0.20 11.83 -4.45
N SER A 7 -0.82 12.59 -4.02
CA SER A 7 -1.44 12.32 -2.74
C SER A 7 -2.13 10.98 -2.75
N ILE A 8 -1.84 10.21 -1.73
CA ILE A 8 -2.53 8.97 -1.46
C ILE A 8 -2.90 8.96 0.00
N ALA A 9 -3.91 8.20 0.34
CA ALA A 9 -4.35 8.04 1.72
C ALA A 9 -4.12 6.61 2.17
N LEU A 10 -3.75 6.46 3.42
CA LEU A 10 -3.62 5.16 4.06
C LEU A 10 -4.74 5.02 5.07
N VAL A 11 -5.51 3.97 4.94
CA VAL A 11 -6.59 3.66 5.87
C VAL A 11 -6.21 2.37 6.59
N GLU A 12 -6.01 2.48 7.89
CA GLU A 12 -5.69 1.31 8.70
C GLU A 12 -6.92 0.43 8.84
N LEU A 13 -6.80 -0.82 8.43
CA LEU A 13 -7.91 -1.78 8.48
C LEU A 13 -7.77 -2.75 9.64
N GLY A 14 -6.59 -2.86 10.21
CA GLY A 14 -6.31 -3.76 11.31
C GLY A 14 -4.88 -3.55 11.78
N GLU A 15 -4.36 -4.47 12.58
CA GLU A 15 -3.05 -4.28 13.20
C GLU A 15 -1.90 -4.26 12.20
N ALA A 16 -2.08 -4.86 11.05
CA ALA A 16 -0.97 -5.03 10.12
C ALA A 16 -1.42 -4.88 8.67
N LEU A 17 -2.48 -4.14 8.44
CA LEU A 17 -3.05 -4.00 7.10
C LEU A 17 -3.53 -2.57 6.87
N TRP A 18 -3.11 -2.00 5.75
CA TRP A 18 -3.52 -0.66 5.34
C TRP A 18 -4.04 -0.70 3.92
N ARG A 19 -5.14 0.00 3.68
CA ARG A 19 -5.65 0.23 2.34
C ARG A 19 -5.02 1.50 1.79
N VAL A 20 -4.55 1.44 0.56
CA VAL A 20 -3.98 2.60 -0.13
C VAL A 20 -5.00 3.10 -1.14
N THR A 21 -5.40 4.36 -1.00
CA THR A 21 -6.42 4.94 -1.88
C THR A 21 -5.93 6.27 -2.46
N ARG A 22 -6.57 6.66 -3.57
CA ARG A 22 -6.45 8.02 -4.10
C ARG A 22 -7.32 8.97 -3.27
N PRO A 23 -7.12 10.28 -3.43
CA PRO A 23 -7.98 11.26 -2.72
C PRO A 23 -9.46 11.10 -3.04
N ASP A 24 -9.80 10.61 -4.23
CA ASP A 24 -11.20 10.39 -4.61
C ASP A 24 -11.79 9.10 -4.04
N GLY A 25 -10.98 8.31 -3.33
CA GLY A 25 -11.45 7.09 -2.71
C GLY A 25 -11.15 5.81 -3.50
N ASP A 26 -10.63 5.93 -4.72
CA ASP A 26 -10.26 4.74 -5.49
C ASP A 26 -9.20 3.94 -4.78
N VAL A 27 -9.41 2.64 -4.67
CA VAL A 27 -8.46 1.73 -4.02
C VAL A 27 -7.35 1.38 -5.00
N LEU A 28 -6.13 1.72 -4.63
CA LEU A 28 -4.94 1.37 -5.42
C LEU A 28 -4.39 0.01 -5.03
N GLY A 29 -4.52 -0.35 -3.77
CA GLY A 29 -4.03 -1.61 -3.27
C GLY A 29 -3.95 -1.62 -1.76
N TYR A 30 -3.07 -2.45 -1.25
CA TYR A 30 -2.92 -2.66 0.19
C TYR A 30 -1.45 -2.79 0.53
N VAL A 31 -1.11 -2.43 1.76
CA VAL A 31 0.18 -2.75 2.35
C VAL A 31 -0.09 -3.59 3.59
N GLU A 32 0.59 -4.72 3.69
CA GLU A 32 0.50 -5.55 4.89
C GLU A 32 1.88 -5.70 5.52
N ALA A 33 1.90 -5.61 6.84
CA ALA A 33 3.11 -5.84 7.61
C ALA A 33 3.16 -7.29 8.04
N PHE A 34 4.35 -7.88 8.01
CA PHE A 34 4.54 -9.25 8.46
C PHE A 34 5.91 -9.40 9.09
N SER A 35 6.00 -10.36 10.00
CA SER A 35 7.24 -10.59 10.74
C SER A 35 8.17 -11.52 9.97
N THR A 36 9.47 -11.21 10.04
CA THR A 36 10.51 -12.09 9.55
C THR A 36 11.55 -12.28 10.66
N PRO A 37 12.43 -13.27 10.53
CA PRO A 37 13.51 -13.44 11.52
C PRO A 37 14.40 -12.19 11.64
N ALA A 38 14.48 -11.38 10.58
CA ALA A 38 15.30 -10.17 10.59
C ALA A 38 14.50 -8.92 10.96
N GLY A 39 13.22 -9.07 11.30
CA GLY A 39 12.35 -7.95 11.68
C GLY A 39 11.12 -7.83 10.79
N PRO A 40 10.34 -6.79 11.01
CA PRO A 40 9.12 -6.61 10.22
C PRO A 40 9.43 -6.15 8.80
N LYS A 41 8.64 -6.63 7.86
CA LYS A 41 8.65 -6.18 6.46
C LYS A 41 7.25 -5.75 6.06
N TYR A 42 7.18 -5.01 4.96
CA TYR A 42 5.93 -4.47 4.44
C TYR A 42 5.77 -4.93 3.00
N ARG A 43 4.67 -5.63 2.74
CA ARG A 43 4.37 -6.13 1.40
C ARG A 43 3.35 -5.23 0.74
N ALA A 44 3.70 -4.71 -0.44
CA ALA A 44 2.78 -3.90 -1.23
C ALA A 44 2.08 -4.82 -2.22
N LYS A 45 0.75 -4.71 -2.29
CA LYS A 45 -0.08 -5.45 -3.23
C LYS A 45 -0.91 -4.48 -4.03
N ARG A 46 -0.83 -4.55 -5.34
CA ARG A 46 -1.60 -3.68 -6.22
C ARG A 46 -2.91 -4.36 -6.60
N MET A 47 -3.99 -3.58 -6.60
CA MET A 47 -5.27 -4.08 -7.05
C MET A 47 -5.38 -3.97 -8.57
N LEU A 48 -5.65 -5.10 -9.21
CA LEU A 48 -5.97 -5.14 -10.64
C LEU A 48 -7.48 -5.26 -10.76
N ALA A 49 -8.13 -4.12 -10.99
CA ALA A 49 -9.58 -4.05 -10.95
C ALA A 49 -10.25 -4.95 -11.97
N LEU A 50 -9.71 -5.01 -13.19
CA LEU A 50 -10.30 -5.81 -14.26
C LEU A 50 -10.22 -7.30 -13.96
N GLN A 51 -9.13 -7.74 -13.35
CA GLN A 51 -8.94 -9.14 -12.99
C GLN A 51 -9.50 -9.48 -11.61
N ARG A 52 -9.93 -8.47 -10.86
CA ARG A 52 -10.46 -8.62 -9.50
C ARG A 52 -9.52 -9.39 -8.59
N ARG A 53 -8.23 -9.03 -8.64
CA ARG A 53 -7.23 -9.70 -7.82
C ARG A 53 -6.13 -8.73 -7.42
N PHE A 54 -5.39 -9.14 -6.40
CA PHE A 54 -4.24 -8.41 -5.92
C PHE A 54 -2.97 -9.08 -6.39
N VAL A 55 -2.00 -8.25 -6.79
CA VAL A 55 -0.72 -8.74 -7.27
C VAL A 55 0.36 -8.15 -6.37
N PRO A 56 1.24 -8.98 -5.79
CA PRO A 56 2.36 -8.47 -5.01
C PRO A 56 3.27 -7.63 -5.90
N ILE A 57 3.65 -6.44 -5.41
CA ILE A 57 4.59 -5.58 -6.12
C ILE A 57 6.00 -5.78 -5.57
N GLY A 58 6.11 -5.91 -4.25
CA GLY A 58 7.40 -6.09 -3.61
C GLY A 58 7.28 -6.10 -2.10
N GLU A 59 8.41 -6.35 -1.45
CA GLU A 59 8.51 -6.36 0.00
C GLU A 59 9.62 -5.40 0.40
N PHE A 60 9.35 -4.64 1.45
CA PHE A 60 10.22 -3.55 1.85
C PHE A 60 10.42 -3.56 3.35
N TRP A 61 11.57 -3.06 3.79
CA TRP A 61 11.87 -2.94 5.22
C TRP A 61 11.21 -1.72 5.85
N VAL A 62 10.82 -0.74 5.02
CA VAL A 62 10.28 0.53 5.49
C VAL A 62 8.90 0.74 4.86
N MET A 63 7.93 1.14 5.69
CA MET A 63 6.56 1.39 5.23
C MET A 63 6.51 2.40 4.08
N ASN A 64 7.29 3.47 4.16
CA ASN A 64 7.29 4.50 3.12
C ASN A 64 7.71 3.95 1.76
N ASP A 65 8.63 3.00 1.73
CA ASP A 65 9.06 2.40 0.47
C ASP A 65 7.92 1.60 -0.16
N ALA A 66 7.16 0.90 0.67
CA ALA A 66 5.99 0.16 0.18
C ALA A 66 4.92 1.11 -0.35
N VAL A 67 4.69 2.20 0.35
CA VAL A 67 3.71 3.22 -0.07
C VAL A 67 4.13 3.89 -1.37
N ASP A 68 5.41 4.13 -1.55
CA ASP A 68 5.93 4.76 -2.76
C ASP A 68 5.61 3.97 -4.03
N CYS A 69 5.37 2.68 -3.92
CA CYS A 69 4.97 1.86 -5.06
C CYS A 69 3.64 2.30 -5.68
N PHE A 70 2.86 3.07 -4.94
CA PHE A 70 1.54 3.51 -5.38
C PHE A 70 1.51 4.96 -5.86
N ARG A 71 2.64 5.64 -5.81
CA ARG A 71 2.72 7.04 -6.24
C ARG A 71 2.96 7.19 -7.72
#